data_a41629e9bd648040ed79b56008e28528
#
_entry.id   a41629e9bd648040ed79b56008e28528
#
_cell.length_a   1.000
_cell.length_b   1.000
_cell.length_c   1.000
_cell.angle_alpha   90.00
_cell.angle_beta   90.00
_cell.angle_gamma   90.00
#
_symmetry.space_group_name_H-M   'P 1'
#
loop_
_entity.id
_entity.type
_entity.pdbx_description
1 polymer ?
#
loop_
_entity_poly.entity_id
_entity_poly.type
_entity_poly.pdbx_seq_one_letter_code
_entity_poly.pdbx_strand_id
1 'polypeptide(L)'
;MSGSHRFAVRALTLAIATSGFATTASASMGNLGTAYGVMPVDVATAQSLSMFNDQVSATYYNPSYLTSDERGELTGGILHAEQELRSSRSDAEGDIISDSPSQHVLIGMKTNLGSLTRFKHPIYLGFIAGVEKYGKEMLAFSSETSETGQYLQYGKEPLFLNVGGATPLWRGISAGFSVRVTLEAAAQLDAVSTLGGETSRERLSVNAEPSLKSILGTTLKWGETFCPDSSCFLDGWESAVTYRTKSSASTSVDSNIIVTQTIPDPGLSLAVATIDSFQPETITFGTQYKGDGWRIGGSVEQQNWSELEEEFAGDTIRDQQNVNAADRIRFDDILIPRIGAEYELSQHFAIRGGLAYEESPLKTTRNPELNYLDTDKIVAGVGLSATYDRTRLLAYPVRLDIGYQYQQLQERDFTIVDYDGNEQQATADGDIHVISGSITLKF
;
A
#
# COMPACT_ATOMS: atom_id res chain seq x y z
N MET A 1 -10.73 15.34 -58.41
CA MET A 1 -10.63 14.37 -57.32
C MET A 1 -9.88 15.04 -56.15
N SER A 2 -10.57 15.82 -55.40
CA SER A 2 -9.98 16.53 -54.23
C SER A 2 -11.15 16.93 -53.31
N GLY A 3 -11.57 16.05 -52.42
CA GLY A 3 -12.73 16.35 -51.60
C GLY A 3 -12.93 15.45 -50.38
N SER A 4 -12.09 14.42 -50.14
CA SER A 4 -12.37 13.43 -49.09
C SER A 4 -11.49 13.52 -47.84
N HIS A 5 -10.46 14.37 -47.80
CA HIS A 5 -9.56 14.46 -46.65
C HIS A 5 -9.93 15.52 -45.58
N ARG A 6 -10.86 16.43 -45.92
CA ARG A 6 -11.25 17.49 -44.96
C ARG A 6 -12.37 17.09 -44.01
N PHE A 7 -13.09 16.01 -44.27
CA PHE A 7 -14.18 15.52 -43.38
C PHE A 7 -13.69 14.62 -42.24
N ALA A 8 -12.59 13.88 -42.44
CA ALA A 8 -12.05 12.98 -41.43
C ALA A 8 -11.34 13.73 -40.29
N VAL A 9 -10.72 14.90 -40.59
CA VAL A 9 -10.03 15.68 -39.54
C VAL A 9 -11.02 16.43 -38.64
N ARG A 10 -12.17 16.88 -39.19
CA ARG A 10 -13.20 17.57 -38.38
C ARG A 10 -13.99 16.63 -37.48
N ALA A 11 -14.13 15.35 -37.85
CA ALA A 11 -14.76 14.34 -36.98
C ALA A 11 -13.83 13.93 -35.82
N LEU A 12 -12.52 13.96 -36.04
CA LEU A 12 -11.53 13.64 -35.02
C LEU A 12 -11.38 14.77 -33.99
N THR A 13 -11.46 16.04 -34.43
CA THR A 13 -11.36 17.22 -33.54
C THR A 13 -12.62 17.39 -32.69
N LEU A 14 -13.79 17.00 -33.18
CA LEU A 14 -15.03 17.04 -32.37
C LEU A 14 -15.13 15.86 -31.39
N ALA A 15 -14.48 14.72 -31.67
CA ALA A 15 -14.42 13.57 -30.77
C ALA A 15 -13.42 13.79 -29.62
N ILE A 16 -12.42 14.66 -29.78
CA ILE A 16 -11.46 15.02 -28.72
C ILE A 16 -12.04 16.10 -27.81
N ALA A 17 -12.93 16.95 -28.33
CA ALA A 17 -13.58 18.01 -27.54
C ALA A 17 -14.80 17.51 -26.73
N THR A 18 -15.29 16.31 -27.01
CA THR A 18 -16.40 15.67 -26.25
C THR A 18 -16.02 14.42 -25.48
N SER A 19 -14.75 13.98 -25.58
CA SER A 19 -14.16 13.13 -24.56
C SER A 19 -13.83 14.02 -23.36
N GLY A 20 -14.89 14.55 -22.72
CA GLY A 20 -14.82 15.04 -21.37
C GLY A 20 -14.08 13.98 -20.58
N PHE A 21 -13.04 14.37 -19.90
CA PHE A 21 -12.27 13.54 -19.02
C PHE A 21 -13.25 12.88 -18.03
N ALA A 22 -13.73 11.68 -18.36
CA ALA A 22 -14.24 10.76 -17.38
C ALA A 22 -13.04 10.30 -16.54
N THR A 23 -12.56 11.19 -15.68
CA THR A 23 -11.55 10.86 -14.69
C THR A 23 -12.26 10.04 -13.64
N THR A 24 -12.12 8.73 -13.72
CA THR A 24 -12.54 7.83 -12.65
C THR A 24 -11.66 8.12 -11.45
N ALA A 25 -12.23 8.76 -10.43
CA ALA A 25 -11.55 8.94 -9.16
C ALA A 25 -11.44 7.62 -8.45
N SER A 26 -10.31 7.41 -7.91
CA SER A 26 -10.02 6.16 -7.25
C SER A 26 -9.01 6.42 -6.14
N ALA A 27 -9.31 5.97 -4.92
CA ALA A 27 -8.40 6.07 -3.80
C ALA A 27 -7.55 4.82 -3.69
N SER A 28 -6.25 4.96 -3.76
CA SER A 28 -5.32 4.00 -3.23
C SER A 28 -4.78 4.54 -1.92
N MET A 29 -5.20 3.97 -0.80
CA MET A 29 -4.69 4.34 0.49
C MET A 29 -3.82 3.21 1.02
N GLY A 30 -2.54 3.51 1.20
CA GLY A 30 -1.58 2.53 1.66
C GLY A 30 -0.64 2.01 0.58
N ASN A 31 0.02 0.92 0.87
CA ASN A 31 0.84 0.16 -0.08
C ASN A 31 0.49 -1.32 0.04
N LEU A 32 0.86 -2.11 -0.97
CA LEU A 32 0.55 -3.54 -0.98
C LEU A 32 1.15 -4.28 0.22
N GLY A 33 2.28 -3.82 0.76
CA GLY A 33 2.88 -4.38 1.96
C GLY A 33 2.04 -4.16 3.22
N THR A 34 1.29 -3.06 3.30
CA THR A 34 0.34 -2.81 4.39
C THR A 34 -0.95 -3.58 4.17
N ALA A 35 -1.51 -3.54 2.96
CA ALA A 35 -2.82 -4.14 2.66
C ALA A 35 -2.79 -5.68 2.65
N TYR A 36 -1.74 -6.28 2.06
CA TYR A 36 -1.73 -7.72 1.80
C TYR A 36 -0.52 -8.44 2.38
N GLY A 37 0.64 -7.80 2.34
CA GLY A 37 1.92 -8.38 2.72
C GLY A 37 2.99 -8.22 1.64
N VAL A 38 4.27 -8.15 2.05
CA VAL A 38 5.41 -7.98 1.13
C VAL A 38 5.82 -9.31 0.52
N MET A 39 5.90 -10.37 1.33
CA MET A 39 6.34 -11.70 0.94
C MET A 39 5.24 -12.74 1.18
N PRO A 40 5.29 -13.91 0.52
CA PRO A 40 4.29 -14.97 0.72
C PRO A 40 4.10 -15.39 2.17
N VAL A 41 5.14 -15.31 2.99
CA VAL A 41 5.07 -15.59 4.43
C VAL A 41 4.19 -14.57 5.15
N ASP A 42 4.29 -13.30 4.75
CA ASP A 42 3.51 -12.21 5.33
C ASP A 42 2.03 -12.33 4.93
N VAL A 43 1.78 -12.64 3.65
CA VAL A 43 0.43 -12.92 3.10
C VAL A 43 -0.20 -14.10 3.83
N ALA A 44 0.54 -15.21 3.95
CA ALA A 44 0.05 -16.46 4.55
C ALA A 44 -0.28 -16.36 6.03
N THR A 45 0.34 -15.44 6.75
CA THR A 45 0.09 -15.23 8.19
C THR A 45 -0.83 -14.05 8.47
N ALA A 46 -1.48 -13.47 7.45
CA ALA A 46 -2.23 -12.23 7.58
C ALA A 46 -1.40 -11.16 8.35
N GLN A 47 -0.09 -11.11 8.05
CA GLN A 47 0.93 -10.23 8.63
C GLN A 47 1.19 -10.42 10.14
N SER A 48 0.54 -11.38 10.82
CA SER A 48 0.67 -11.57 12.27
C SER A 48 2.10 -11.90 12.74
N LEU A 49 2.88 -12.59 11.90
CA LEU A 49 4.27 -12.96 12.18
C LEU A 49 5.29 -12.13 11.39
N SER A 50 4.86 -11.09 10.67
CA SER A 50 5.74 -10.31 9.79
C SER A 50 6.82 -9.54 10.53
N MET A 51 6.56 -9.10 11.77
CA MET A 51 7.59 -8.49 12.63
C MET A 51 8.74 -9.45 13.00
N PHE A 52 8.50 -10.76 12.84
CA PHE A 52 9.42 -11.86 13.17
C PHE A 52 9.76 -12.70 11.93
N ASN A 53 9.65 -12.11 10.74
CA ASN A 53 10.05 -12.74 9.50
C ASN A 53 11.56 -12.52 9.27
N ASP A 54 12.31 -13.61 9.10
CA ASP A 54 13.77 -13.60 8.87
C ASP A 54 14.17 -13.26 7.42
N GLN A 55 13.21 -13.08 6.53
CA GLN A 55 13.42 -12.74 5.12
C GLN A 55 13.62 -11.22 4.91
N VAL A 56 13.85 -10.84 3.65
CA VAL A 56 14.04 -9.43 3.24
C VAL A 56 12.89 -8.51 3.67
N SER A 57 11.66 -9.03 3.83
CA SER A 57 10.50 -8.24 4.27
C SER A 57 10.65 -7.67 5.68
N ALA A 58 11.58 -8.20 6.49
CA ALA A 58 11.97 -7.58 7.75
C ALA A 58 12.38 -6.11 7.56
N THR A 59 12.98 -5.75 6.41
CA THR A 59 13.33 -4.36 6.08
C THR A 59 12.13 -3.43 6.13
N TYR A 60 10.92 -3.95 5.85
CA TYR A 60 9.67 -3.19 5.88
C TYR A 60 8.92 -3.30 7.21
N TYR A 61 8.81 -4.52 7.77
CA TYR A 61 8.00 -4.73 8.97
C TYR A 61 8.74 -4.45 10.27
N ASN A 62 9.97 -4.94 10.39
CA ASN A 62 10.81 -4.77 11.57
C ASN A 62 12.30 -4.89 11.19
N PRO A 63 12.97 -3.78 10.87
CA PRO A 63 14.37 -3.82 10.43
C PRO A 63 15.31 -4.49 11.44
N SER A 64 15.02 -4.41 12.75
CA SER A 64 15.87 -5.05 13.76
C SER A 64 15.95 -6.56 13.63
N TYR A 65 14.92 -7.19 13.00
CA TYR A 65 14.85 -8.64 12.82
C TYR A 65 15.73 -9.14 11.67
N LEU A 66 16.33 -8.26 10.87
CA LEU A 66 17.39 -8.62 9.92
C LEU A 66 18.56 -9.35 10.59
N THR A 67 18.75 -9.14 11.89
CA THR A 67 19.79 -9.80 12.69
C THR A 67 19.46 -11.25 13.08
N SER A 68 18.26 -11.75 12.78
CA SER A 68 17.77 -13.07 13.24
C SER A 68 18.41 -14.26 12.53
N ASP A 69 18.83 -14.09 11.28
CA ASP A 69 19.55 -15.09 10.47
C ASP A 69 20.82 -14.46 9.90
N GLU A 70 21.97 -15.05 10.19
CA GLU A 70 23.29 -14.56 9.77
C GLU A 70 23.55 -14.77 8.27
N ARG A 71 22.79 -15.64 7.62
CA ARG A 71 22.93 -15.93 6.19
C ARG A 71 22.44 -14.75 5.36
N GLY A 72 23.14 -14.54 4.25
CA GLY A 72 22.64 -13.66 3.19
C GLY A 72 21.50 -14.33 2.43
N GLU A 73 20.69 -13.54 1.76
CA GLU A 73 19.65 -14.02 0.85
C GLU A 73 19.47 -13.13 -0.36
N LEU A 74 19.08 -13.75 -1.47
CA LEU A 74 18.60 -13.10 -2.67
C LEU A 74 17.22 -13.67 -2.98
N THR A 75 16.24 -12.80 -3.15
CA THR A 75 14.84 -13.19 -3.30
C THR A 75 14.20 -12.50 -4.50
N GLY A 76 13.33 -13.21 -5.21
CA GLY A 76 12.37 -12.67 -6.15
C GLY A 76 10.97 -13.07 -5.74
N GLY A 77 10.04 -12.13 -5.77
CA GLY A 77 8.66 -12.35 -5.35
C GLY A 77 7.64 -11.69 -6.27
N ILE A 78 6.47 -12.29 -6.32
CA ILE A 78 5.29 -11.77 -7.04
C ILE A 78 4.07 -11.86 -6.13
N LEU A 79 3.14 -10.92 -6.30
CA LEU A 79 1.83 -10.96 -5.67
C LEU A 79 0.78 -10.53 -6.68
N HIS A 80 -0.38 -11.16 -6.60
CA HIS A 80 -1.59 -10.80 -7.31
C HIS A 80 -2.77 -10.83 -6.35
N ALA A 81 -3.50 -9.73 -6.28
CA ALA A 81 -4.73 -9.61 -5.50
C ALA A 81 -5.87 -9.27 -6.44
N GLU A 82 -6.91 -10.09 -6.41
CA GLU A 82 -8.14 -9.91 -7.14
C GLU A 82 -9.24 -9.48 -6.18
N GLN A 83 -9.91 -8.39 -6.51
CA GLN A 83 -10.92 -7.77 -5.66
C GLN A 83 -12.28 -7.91 -6.33
N GLU A 84 -13.23 -8.49 -5.63
CA GLU A 84 -14.66 -8.55 -6.00
C GLU A 84 -15.42 -7.59 -5.09
N LEU A 85 -15.45 -6.31 -5.45
CA LEU A 85 -16.10 -5.27 -4.68
C LEU A 85 -17.52 -5.04 -5.19
N ARG A 86 -18.48 -5.14 -4.30
CA ARG A 86 -19.90 -4.98 -4.62
C ARG A 86 -20.46 -3.73 -3.93
N SER A 87 -21.27 -3.00 -4.66
CA SER A 87 -22.10 -1.95 -4.08
C SER A 87 -23.46 -1.94 -4.79
N SER A 88 -24.50 -1.90 -4.00
CA SER A 88 -25.86 -1.77 -4.48
C SER A 88 -26.43 -0.41 -4.13
N ARG A 89 -27.12 0.22 -5.08
CA ARG A 89 -27.92 1.44 -4.85
C ARG A 89 -29.39 1.11 -5.04
N SER A 90 -30.23 1.82 -4.33
CA SER A 90 -31.68 1.63 -4.37
C SER A 90 -32.32 1.88 -5.75
N ASP A 91 -31.62 2.57 -6.65
CA ASP A 91 -32.10 3.01 -7.97
C ASP A 91 -31.38 2.33 -9.16
N ALA A 92 -30.36 1.50 -8.90
CA ALA A 92 -29.59 0.83 -9.96
C ALA A 92 -29.34 -0.65 -9.64
N GLU A 93 -29.76 -1.52 -10.57
CA GLU A 93 -29.36 -2.93 -10.55
C GLU A 93 -28.04 -3.07 -11.31
N GLY A 94 -26.99 -3.48 -10.61
CA GLY A 94 -25.69 -3.83 -11.20
C GLY A 94 -24.51 -3.40 -10.35
N ASP A 95 -23.35 -4.01 -10.62
CA ASP A 95 -22.09 -3.61 -10.01
C ASP A 95 -21.67 -2.23 -10.50
N ILE A 96 -21.64 -1.28 -9.58
CA ILE A 96 -21.26 0.11 -9.86
C ILE A 96 -19.74 0.27 -9.90
N ILE A 97 -19.02 -0.77 -9.49
CA ILE A 97 -17.57 -0.74 -9.32
C ILE A 97 -16.90 -1.66 -10.36
N SER A 98 -15.96 -1.10 -11.12
CA SER A 98 -15.13 -1.90 -12.01
C SER A 98 -13.99 -2.55 -11.25
N ASP A 99 -13.79 -3.86 -11.41
CA ASP A 99 -12.70 -4.59 -10.79
C ASP A 99 -11.36 -4.23 -11.44
N SER A 100 -10.34 -4.12 -10.59
CA SER A 100 -8.98 -3.85 -11.02
C SER A 100 -8.01 -4.54 -10.06
N PRO A 101 -7.23 -5.54 -10.52
CA PRO A 101 -6.35 -6.30 -9.65
C PRO A 101 -5.16 -5.48 -9.17
N SER A 102 -4.75 -5.71 -7.92
CA SER A 102 -3.48 -5.22 -7.39
C SER A 102 -2.37 -6.25 -7.62
N GLN A 103 -1.20 -5.79 -7.98
CA GLN A 103 -0.06 -6.66 -8.30
C GLN A 103 1.25 -6.05 -7.83
N HIS A 104 2.20 -6.87 -7.40
CA HIS A 104 3.57 -6.44 -7.31
C HIS A 104 4.57 -7.48 -7.81
N VAL A 105 5.71 -6.99 -8.25
CA VAL A 105 6.91 -7.79 -8.54
C VAL A 105 8.05 -7.12 -7.78
N LEU A 106 8.80 -7.92 -7.03
CA LEU A 106 9.92 -7.42 -6.26
C LEU A 106 11.15 -8.31 -6.36
N ILE A 107 12.29 -7.68 -6.12
CA ILE A 107 13.56 -8.33 -5.84
C ILE A 107 14.08 -7.80 -4.51
N GLY A 108 14.73 -8.65 -3.73
CA GLY A 108 15.28 -8.28 -2.44
C GLY A 108 16.58 -8.99 -2.14
N MET A 109 17.39 -8.37 -1.32
CA MET A 109 18.65 -8.91 -0.85
C MET A 109 18.84 -8.58 0.63
N LYS A 110 19.32 -9.55 1.38
CA LYS A 110 19.80 -9.37 2.76
C LYS A 110 21.23 -9.86 2.84
N THR A 111 22.07 -9.17 3.59
CA THR A 111 23.48 -9.57 3.77
C THR A 111 24.02 -9.15 5.13
N ASN A 112 24.95 -9.95 5.64
CA ASN A 112 25.71 -9.65 6.85
C ASN A 112 27.06 -9.04 6.45
N LEU A 113 27.33 -7.81 6.90
CA LEU A 113 28.57 -7.10 6.63
C LEU A 113 29.65 -7.34 7.71
N GLY A 114 29.46 -8.25 8.64
CA GLY A 114 30.40 -8.52 9.73
C GLY A 114 31.81 -8.85 9.25
N SER A 115 31.94 -9.51 8.10
CA SER A 115 33.23 -9.81 7.48
C SER A 115 33.90 -8.60 6.79
N LEU A 116 33.12 -7.58 6.44
CA LEU A 116 33.59 -6.37 5.72
C LEU A 116 33.89 -5.22 6.67
N THR A 117 33.37 -5.26 7.88
CA THR A 117 33.49 -4.17 8.87
C THR A 117 34.38 -4.58 10.05
N ARG A 118 35.04 -3.63 10.64
CA ARG A 118 35.83 -3.83 11.89
C ARG A 118 35.05 -3.44 13.14
N PHE A 119 33.72 -3.29 13.01
CA PHE A 119 32.88 -2.95 14.15
C PHE A 119 32.76 -4.14 15.11
N LYS A 120 32.60 -3.84 16.38
CA LYS A 120 32.42 -4.85 17.43
C LYS A 120 31.12 -5.66 17.24
N HIS A 121 30.10 -5.04 16.68
CA HIS A 121 28.81 -5.64 16.39
C HIS A 121 28.64 -5.79 14.88
N PRO A 122 28.14 -6.93 14.40
CA PRO A 122 27.87 -7.13 12.98
C PRO A 122 26.76 -6.19 12.52
N ILE A 123 26.86 -5.71 11.27
CA ILE A 123 25.83 -4.90 10.61
C ILE A 123 25.17 -5.77 9.56
N TYR A 124 23.86 -5.80 9.59
CA TYR A 124 23.03 -6.46 8.61
C TYR A 124 22.39 -5.39 7.72
N LEU A 125 22.38 -5.63 6.42
CA LEU A 125 21.70 -4.77 5.45
C LEU A 125 20.59 -5.54 4.75
N GLY A 126 19.48 -4.86 4.53
CA GLY A 126 18.35 -5.34 3.75
C GLY A 126 17.98 -4.33 2.66
N PHE A 127 17.59 -4.87 1.52
CA PHE A 127 17.22 -4.10 0.34
C PHE A 127 16.05 -4.80 -0.35
N ILE A 128 15.01 -4.03 -0.72
CA ILE A 128 13.90 -4.48 -1.57
C ILE A 128 13.66 -3.41 -2.61
N ALA A 129 13.55 -3.80 -3.87
CA ALA A 129 13.08 -2.93 -4.94
C ALA A 129 11.98 -3.64 -5.73
N GLY A 130 11.00 -2.90 -6.19
CA GLY A 130 9.90 -3.47 -6.94
C GLY A 130 9.00 -2.43 -7.57
N VAL A 131 8.01 -2.93 -8.30
CA VAL A 131 6.93 -2.17 -8.88
C VAL A 131 5.62 -2.69 -8.30
N GLU A 132 4.79 -1.77 -7.84
CA GLU A 132 3.46 -2.05 -7.30
C GLU A 132 2.40 -1.46 -8.23
N LYS A 133 1.45 -2.28 -8.65
CA LYS A 133 0.23 -1.83 -9.31
C LYS A 133 -0.91 -1.93 -8.31
N TYR A 134 -1.50 -0.81 -7.99
CA TYR A 134 -2.65 -0.77 -7.11
C TYR A 134 -3.94 -1.02 -7.88
N GLY A 135 -4.75 -1.90 -7.35
CA GLY A 135 -6.15 -2.01 -7.69
C GLY A 135 -7.02 -1.12 -6.80
N LYS A 136 -8.26 -1.49 -6.62
CA LYS A 136 -9.17 -0.84 -5.68
C LYS A 136 -9.06 -1.52 -4.33
N GLU A 137 -8.33 -0.92 -3.41
CA GLU A 137 -8.17 -1.44 -2.04
C GLU A 137 -9.31 -1.01 -1.13
N MET A 138 -9.94 0.12 -1.45
CA MET A 138 -11.13 0.63 -0.80
C MET A 138 -12.24 0.80 -1.83
N LEU A 139 -13.47 0.64 -1.40
CA LEU A 139 -14.64 0.83 -2.25
C LEU A 139 -14.76 2.30 -2.63
N ALA A 140 -14.70 2.60 -3.92
CA ALA A 140 -14.83 3.95 -4.43
C ALA A 140 -15.73 3.99 -5.66
N PHE A 141 -16.63 4.97 -5.71
CA PHE A 141 -17.45 5.25 -6.88
C PHE A 141 -16.78 6.29 -7.77
N SER A 142 -17.01 6.21 -9.08
CA SER A 142 -16.81 7.36 -9.95
C SER A 142 -18.09 8.20 -9.95
N SER A 143 -17.97 9.49 -9.67
CA SER A 143 -19.05 10.47 -9.85
C SER A 143 -18.85 11.19 -11.18
N GLU A 144 -19.90 11.22 -12.02
CA GLU A 144 -19.87 12.00 -13.26
C GLU A 144 -20.10 13.50 -13.01
N THR A 145 -20.50 13.88 -11.79
CA THR A 145 -20.98 15.22 -11.47
C THR A 145 -20.22 15.93 -10.35
N SER A 146 -19.10 15.38 -9.88
CA SER A 146 -18.33 16.01 -8.81
C SER A 146 -17.69 17.31 -9.29
N GLU A 147 -18.23 18.46 -8.89
CA GLU A 147 -17.63 19.78 -9.13
C GLU A 147 -16.44 20.06 -8.20
N THR A 148 -16.28 19.26 -7.14
CA THR A 148 -15.26 19.48 -6.10
C THR A 148 -13.91 18.82 -6.40
N GLY A 149 -13.77 18.14 -7.53
CA GLY A 149 -12.54 17.47 -7.92
C GLY A 149 -12.38 16.09 -7.26
N GLN A 150 -11.49 15.33 -7.82
CA GLN A 150 -11.23 13.95 -7.39
C GLN A 150 -9.92 13.94 -6.59
N TYR A 151 -10.01 13.55 -5.34
CA TYR A 151 -8.88 13.62 -4.42
C TYR A 151 -7.93 12.42 -4.47
N LEU A 152 -8.40 11.29 -5.00
CA LEU A 152 -7.72 10.01 -4.90
C LEU A 152 -7.67 9.31 -6.27
N GLN A 153 -6.54 8.72 -6.65
CA GLN A 153 -6.35 8.07 -7.95
C GLN A 153 -5.82 6.63 -7.81
N TYR A 154 -6.46 5.68 -8.52
CA TYR A 154 -6.03 4.28 -8.62
C TYR A 154 -5.16 4.00 -9.86
N GLY A 155 -4.59 2.79 -9.87
CA GLY A 155 -3.96 2.25 -11.08
C GLY A 155 -2.58 2.81 -11.35
N LYS A 156 -1.97 3.50 -10.40
CA LYS A 156 -0.56 3.90 -10.50
C LYS A 156 0.34 2.69 -10.27
N GLU A 157 1.47 2.70 -10.95
CA GLU A 157 2.50 1.67 -10.84
C GLU A 157 3.78 2.28 -10.26
N PRO A 158 3.80 2.67 -8.97
CA PRO A 158 4.97 3.29 -8.38
C PRO A 158 6.13 2.30 -8.27
N LEU A 159 7.30 2.78 -8.64
CA LEU A 159 8.55 2.11 -8.30
C LEU A 159 8.87 2.40 -6.83
N PHE A 160 9.13 1.36 -6.06
CA PHE A 160 9.56 1.53 -4.68
C PHE A 160 10.94 0.92 -4.42
N LEU A 161 11.62 1.52 -3.46
CA LEU A 161 12.88 1.07 -2.94
C LEU A 161 12.83 1.11 -1.41
N ASN A 162 13.13 0.01 -0.75
CA ASN A 162 13.25 -0.05 0.69
C ASN A 162 14.67 -0.50 1.07
N VAL A 163 15.37 0.32 1.82
CA VAL A 163 16.76 0.07 2.25
C VAL A 163 16.84 0.21 3.75
N GLY A 164 17.42 -0.77 4.41
CA GLY A 164 17.55 -0.73 5.85
C GLY A 164 18.79 -1.46 6.37
N GLY A 165 19.06 -1.23 7.63
CA GLY A 165 20.13 -1.90 8.35
C GLY A 165 19.76 -2.17 9.79
N ALA A 166 20.44 -3.15 10.38
CA ALA A 166 20.26 -3.55 11.76
C ALA A 166 21.55 -4.00 12.40
N THR A 167 21.60 -3.94 13.71
CA THR A 167 22.71 -4.44 14.52
C THR A 167 22.21 -4.98 15.86
N PRO A 168 22.78 -6.06 16.39
CA PRO A 168 22.56 -6.43 17.77
C PRO A 168 23.29 -5.40 18.67
N LEU A 169 22.54 -4.83 19.62
CA LEU A 169 23.05 -3.82 20.55
C LEU A 169 23.62 -4.46 21.83
N TRP A 170 22.87 -5.38 22.37
CA TRP A 170 23.21 -6.05 23.62
C TRP A 170 22.51 -7.42 23.65
N ARG A 171 22.85 -8.29 24.61
CA ARG A 171 22.32 -9.65 24.74
C ARG A 171 20.82 -9.72 24.44
N GLY A 172 20.45 -10.36 23.33
CA GLY A 172 19.07 -10.51 22.91
C GLY A 172 18.34 -9.23 22.47
N ILE A 173 18.97 -8.05 22.47
CA ILE A 173 18.39 -6.79 22.03
C ILE A 173 19.02 -6.37 20.70
N SER A 174 18.19 -6.16 19.70
CA SER A 174 18.56 -5.65 18.38
C SER A 174 17.80 -4.37 18.05
N ALA A 175 18.42 -3.49 17.28
CA ALA A 175 17.76 -2.32 16.70
C ALA A 175 18.04 -2.23 15.20
N GLY A 176 17.09 -1.66 14.48
CA GLY A 176 17.19 -1.46 13.04
C GLY A 176 16.46 -0.22 12.59
N PHE A 177 16.88 0.25 11.43
CA PHE A 177 16.30 1.40 10.75
C PHE A 177 16.21 1.11 9.26
N SER A 178 15.14 1.54 8.62
CA SER A 178 15.01 1.50 7.17
C SER A 178 14.26 2.72 6.64
N VAL A 179 14.45 2.97 5.35
CA VAL A 179 13.73 4.01 4.61
C VAL A 179 13.12 3.36 3.38
N ARG A 180 11.82 3.57 3.19
CA ARG A 180 11.13 3.29 1.95
C ARG A 180 11.03 4.57 1.14
N VAL A 181 11.44 4.50 -0.11
CA VAL A 181 11.32 5.54 -1.12
C VAL A 181 10.33 5.05 -2.16
N THR A 182 9.26 5.79 -2.39
CA THR A 182 8.30 5.51 -3.47
C THR A 182 8.44 6.64 -4.49
N LEU A 183 8.66 6.30 -5.76
CA LEU A 183 8.80 7.27 -6.85
C LEU A 183 7.45 7.40 -7.55
N GLU A 184 6.94 8.60 -7.59
CA GLU A 184 5.70 8.97 -8.27
C GLU A 184 5.97 10.03 -9.32
N ALA A 185 5.13 10.09 -10.35
CA ALA A 185 5.27 11.05 -11.45
C ALA A 185 4.18 12.11 -11.36
N ALA A 186 4.57 13.38 -11.24
CA ALA A 186 3.68 14.51 -11.39
C ALA A 186 3.80 15.06 -12.82
N ALA A 187 2.67 15.39 -13.44
CA ALA A 187 2.64 15.93 -14.80
C ALA A 187 2.01 17.33 -14.80
N GLN A 188 2.66 18.28 -15.49
CA GLN A 188 2.16 19.62 -15.74
C GLN A 188 1.92 19.82 -17.22
N LEU A 189 0.74 20.26 -17.61
CA LEU A 189 0.37 20.57 -18.98
C LEU A 189 0.11 22.07 -19.15
N ASP A 190 0.92 22.74 -19.94
CA ASP A 190 0.68 24.12 -20.38
C ASP A 190 0.21 24.11 -21.83
N ALA A 191 -0.97 24.62 -22.10
CA ALA A 191 -1.50 24.73 -23.46
C ALA A 191 -1.92 26.15 -23.80
N VAL A 192 -1.57 26.59 -25.00
CA VAL A 192 -2.03 27.87 -25.58
C VAL A 192 -2.88 27.55 -26.80
N SER A 193 -4.16 27.87 -26.73
CA SER A 193 -5.14 27.56 -27.77
C SER A 193 -5.87 28.81 -28.27
N THR A 194 -6.37 28.77 -29.49
CA THR A 194 -7.27 29.76 -30.06
C THR A 194 -8.74 29.32 -29.89
N LEU A 195 -9.69 30.24 -29.92
CA LEU A 195 -11.11 29.95 -29.98
C LEU A 195 -11.54 29.03 -31.12
N GLY A 196 -10.72 28.95 -32.19
CA GLY A 196 -10.92 28.05 -33.33
C GLY A 196 -10.43 26.61 -33.06
N GLY A 197 -9.88 26.32 -31.87
CA GLY A 197 -9.34 25.02 -31.52
C GLY A 197 -7.93 24.72 -32.05
N GLU A 198 -7.21 25.74 -32.51
CA GLU A 198 -5.81 25.60 -32.93
C GLU A 198 -4.90 25.82 -31.73
N THR A 199 -4.14 24.78 -31.34
CA THR A 199 -3.14 24.86 -30.27
C THR A 199 -1.81 25.32 -30.85
N SER A 200 -1.34 26.47 -30.37
CA SER A 200 -0.07 27.07 -30.86
C SER A 200 1.13 26.66 -30.02
N ARG A 201 0.94 26.27 -28.80
CA ARG A 201 1.99 25.79 -27.89
C ARG A 201 1.42 24.76 -26.95
N GLU A 202 2.15 23.68 -26.77
CA GLU A 202 1.87 22.65 -25.79
C GLU A 202 3.19 22.25 -25.13
N ARG A 203 3.21 22.24 -23.81
CA ARG A 203 4.36 21.79 -23.02
C ARG A 203 3.88 20.84 -21.94
N LEU A 204 4.38 19.63 -21.98
CA LEU A 204 4.22 18.66 -20.92
C LEU A 204 5.52 18.59 -20.12
N SER A 205 5.44 18.87 -18.82
CA SER A 205 6.55 18.69 -17.88
C SER A 205 6.18 17.54 -16.94
N VAL A 206 7.05 16.55 -16.81
CA VAL A 206 6.88 15.42 -15.92
C VAL A 206 7.99 15.47 -14.89
N ASN A 207 7.64 15.57 -13.63
CA ASN A 207 8.56 15.53 -12.49
C ASN A 207 8.32 14.26 -11.70
N ALA A 208 9.38 13.60 -11.25
CA ALA A 208 9.30 12.51 -10.31
C ALA A 208 9.53 13.06 -8.89
N GLU A 209 8.56 12.89 -8.01
CA GLU A 209 8.65 13.29 -6.62
C GLU A 209 8.75 12.05 -5.74
N PRO A 210 9.82 11.92 -4.90
CA PRO A 210 9.96 10.80 -4.00
C PRO A 210 9.15 11.02 -2.73
N SER A 211 8.31 10.06 -2.38
CA SER A 211 7.70 9.94 -1.06
C SER A 211 8.60 9.09 -0.17
N LEU A 212 8.86 9.55 1.06
CA LEU A 212 9.78 8.92 2.01
C LEU A 212 9.03 8.43 3.24
N LYS A 213 9.25 7.17 3.62
CA LYS A 213 8.76 6.57 4.87
C LYS A 213 9.92 5.99 5.66
N SER A 214 10.11 6.47 6.88
CA SER A 214 11.12 5.94 7.80
C SER A 214 10.51 4.87 8.70
N ILE A 215 11.29 3.82 8.96
CA ILE A 215 10.88 2.67 9.78
C ILE A 215 11.95 2.41 10.83
N LEU A 216 11.55 2.42 12.09
CA LEU A 216 12.39 2.07 13.24
C LEU A 216 11.88 0.78 13.85
N GLY A 217 12.77 -0.13 14.22
CA GLY A 217 12.42 -1.38 14.86
C GLY A 217 13.36 -1.77 15.99
N THR A 218 12.81 -2.39 17.01
CA THR A 218 13.56 -3.02 18.10
C THR A 218 12.99 -4.40 18.38
N THR A 219 13.87 -5.35 18.69
CA THR A 219 13.49 -6.71 19.07
C THR A 219 14.20 -7.08 20.37
N LEU A 220 13.46 -7.73 21.26
CA LEU A 220 13.92 -8.29 22.51
C LEU A 220 13.69 -9.81 22.51
N LYS A 221 14.73 -10.59 22.64
CA LYS A 221 14.71 -12.03 22.90
C LYS A 221 14.86 -12.25 24.40
N TRP A 222 13.80 -12.66 25.03
CA TRP A 222 13.71 -12.66 26.50
C TRP A 222 14.71 -13.62 27.16
N GLY A 223 14.84 -14.85 26.65
CA GLY A 223 15.77 -15.84 27.19
C GLY A 223 17.22 -15.36 27.09
N GLU A 224 17.65 -14.88 25.92
CA GLU A 224 19.02 -14.36 25.72
C GLU A 224 19.35 -13.16 26.61
N THR A 225 18.32 -12.34 26.94
CA THR A 225 18.51 -11.11 27.74
C THR A 225 18.53 -11.39 29.22
N PHE A 226 17.61 -12.21 29.74
CA PHE A 226 17.42 -12.38 31.18
C PHE A 226 17.98 -13.69 31.75
N CYS A 227 18.24 -14.69 30.89
CA CYS A 227 18.76 -16.01 31.28
C CYS A 227 19.99 -16.42 30.45
N PRO A 228 21.01 -15.57 30.29
CA PRO A 228 22.10 -15.82 29.34
C PRO A 228 22.95 -17.06 29.65
N ASP A 229 22.97 -17.49 30.89
CA ASP A 229 23.87 -18.59 31.34
C ASP A 229 23.11 -19.90 31.65
N SER A 230 21.79 -19.90 31.53
CA SER A 230 20.96 -21.08 31.81
C SER A 230 19.62 -21.04 31.04
N SER A 231 19.10 -22.19 30.65
CA SER A 231 17.75 -22.26 30.09
C SER A 231 16.69 -21.87 31.13
N CYS A 232 15.70 -21.10 30.72
CA CYS A 232 14.61 -20.68 31.59
C CYS A 232 13.27 -20.63 30.84
N PHE A 233 12.18 -20.37 31.58
CA PHE A 233 10.84 -20.32 31.00
C PHE A 233 10.64 -19.16 29.98
N LEU A 234 11.58 -18.22 29.92
CA LEU A 234 11.58 -17.12 28.94
C LEU A 234 12.22 -17.50 27.61
N ASP A 235 12.87 -18.66 27.53
CA ASP A 235 13.45 -19.13 26.28
C ASP A 235 12.36 -19.34 25.23
N GLY A 236 12.65 -18.90 24.00
CA GLY A 236 11.68 -18.94 22.90
C GLY A 236 10.75 -17.73 22.83
N TRP A 237 10.65 -16.92 23.89
CA TRP A 237 9.87 -15.68 23.85
C TRP A 237 10.64 -14.55 23.19
N GLU A 238 9.99 -13.89 22.23
CA GLU A 238 10.49 -12.69 21.56
C GLU A 238 9.38 -11.64 21.52
N SER A 239 9.76 -10.37 21.71
CA SER A 239 8.85 -9.22 21.53
C SER A 239 9.50 -8.17 20.69
N ALA A 240 8.71 -7.42 19.95
CA ALA A 240 9.20 -6.37 19.06
C ALA A 240 8.27 -5.17 19.06
N VAL A 241 8.84 -4.00 18.83
CA VAL A 241 8.11 -2.75 18.59
C VAL A 241 8.66 -2.13 17.31
N THR A 242 7.78 -1.67 16.45
CA THR A 242 8.14 -0.89 15.27
C THR A 242 7.33 0.39 15.20
N TYR A 243 7.98 1.42 14.67
CA TYR A 243 7.41 2.72 14.37
C TYR A 243 7.64 3.03 12.91
N ARG A 244 6.61 3.39 12.18
CA ARG A 244 6.66 3.81 10.78
C ARG A 244 6.06 5.21 10.67
N THR A 245 6.81 6.13 10.08
CA THR A 245 6.33 7.50 9.88
C THR A 245 5.20 7.56 8.87
N LYS A 246 4.39 8.59 8.94
CA LYS A 246 3.45 8.97 7.89
C LYS A 246 4.20 9.17 6.57
N SER A 247 3.55 8.83 5.48
CA SER A 247 3.98 9.14 4.11
C SER A 247 2.76 9.45 3.27
N SER A 248 2.73 10.61 2.66
CA SER A 248 1.71 11.02 1.72
C SER A 248 2.37 11.43 0.41
N ALA A 249 1.66 11.21 -0.67
CA ALA A 249 2.04 11.71 -1.98
C ALA A 249 0.81 12.29 -2.63
N SER A 250 0.96 13.52 -3.11
CA SER A 250 -0.07 14.23 -3.86
C SER A 250 0.46 14.60 -5.24
N THR A 251 -0.37 14.46 -6.25
CA THR A 251 -0.10 14.99 -7.59
C THR A 251 -0.91 16.24 -7.78
N SER A 252 -0.26 17.34 -8.14
CA SER A 252 -0.93 18.53 -8.65
C SER A 252 -0.77 18.58 -10.16
N VAL A 253 -1.88 18.77 -10.86
CA VAL A 253 -1.86 19.08 -12.29
C VAL A 253 -2.21 20.55 -12.41
N ASP A 254 -1.19 21.38 -12.67
CA ASP A 254 -1.38 22.77 -12.99
C ASP A 254 -1.59 22.89 -14.50
N SER A 255 -2.79 23.24 -14.92
CA SER A 255 -3.12 23.52 -16.31
C SER A 255 -3.27 25.02 -16.49
N ASN A 256 -2.48 25.63 -17.36
CA ASN A 256 -2.61 27.02 -17.74
C ASN A 256 -3.13 27.13 -19.16
N ILE A 257 -4.36 27.59 -19.31
CA ILE A 257 -5.03 27.74 -20.61
C ILE A 257 -5.07 29.21 -20.99
N ILE A 258 -4.40 29.57 -22.07
CA ILE A 258 -4.48 30.89 -22.68
C ILE A 258 -5.31 30.76 -23.97
N VAL A 259 -6.43 31.49 -24.01
CA VAL A 259 -7.26 31.61 -25.22
C VAL A 259 -7.07 33.00 -25.77
N THR A 260 -6.32 33.11 -26.85
CA THR A 260 -6.03 34.41 -27.49
C THR A 260 -7.33 35.17 -27.79
N GLN A 261 -7.38 36.42 -27.38
CA GLN A 261 -8.51 37.37 -27.51
C GLN A 261 -9.64 37.19 -26.45
N THR A 262 -9.71 36.08 -25.73
CA THR A 262 -10.77 35.87 -24.71
C THR A 262 -10.19 35.73 -23.31
N ILE A 263 -9.08 35.01 -23.16
CA ILE A 263 -8.37 34.85 -21.89
C ILE A 263 -6.90 35.16 -22.17
N PRO A 264 -6.47 36.43 -22.00
CA PRO A 264 -5.09 36.84 -22.27
C PRO A 264 -4.12 36.31 -21.19
N ASP A 265 -2.81 36.37 -21.48
CA ASP A 265 -1.74 36.11 -20.53
C ASP A 265 -1.96 36.95 -19.24
N PRO A 266 -1.94 36.35 -18.03
CA PRO A 266 -1.38 35.03 -17.69
C PRO A 266 -2.28 33.81 -17.92
N GLY A 267 -3.47 33.92 -18.50
CA GLY A 267 -4.33 32.78 -18.78
C GLY A 267 -5.29 32.41 -17.65
N LEU A 268 -6.04 31.32 -17.85
CA LEU A 268 -6.85 30.66 -16.81
C LEU A 268 -6.02 29.52 -16.25
N SER A 269 -5.62 29.62 -14.99
CA SER A 269 -4.97 28.52 -14.28
C SER A 269 -6.03 27.64 -13.63
N LEU A 270 -6.02 26.37 -14.00
CA LEU A 270 -6.78 25.34 -13.34
C LEU A 270 -5.78 24.43 -12.62
N ALA A 271 -5.78 24.44 -11.31
CA ALA A 271 -5.00 23.51 -10.50
C ALA A 271 -5.92 22.42 -9.98
N VAL A 272 -5.59 21.17 -10.26
CA VAL A 272 -6.24 19.99 -9.69
C VAL A 272 -5.19 19.27 -8.86
N ALA A 273 -5.41 19.20 -7.55
CA ALA A 273 -4.57 18.40 -6.68
C ALA A 273 -5.29 17.10 -6.31
N THR A 274 -4.56 15.99 -6.36
CA THR A 274 -5.04 14.68 -5.96
C THR A 274 -4.07 14.08 -4.94
N ILE A 275 -4.60 13.47 -3.88
CA ILE A 275 -3.79 12.64 -2.99
C ILE A 275 -3.65 11.28 -3.66
N ASP A 276 -2.45 10.94 -4.09
CA ASP A 276 -2.17 9.72 -4.84
C ASP A 276 -1.98 8.50 -3.95
N SER A 277 -1.38 8.71 -2.79
CA SER A 277 -1.25 7.70 -1.76
C SER A 277 -1.14 8.34 -0.40
N PHE A 278 -1.72 7.71 0.59
CA PHE A 278 -1.57 8.06 1.99
C PHE A 278 -1.27 6.81 2.78
N GLN A 279 -0.23 6.88 3.60
CA GLN A 279 0.14 5.83 4.54
C GLN A 279 0.21 6.46 5.91
N PRO A 280 -0.66 6.09 6.84
CA PRO A 280 -0.70 6.67 8.18
C PRO A 280 0.59 6.38 8.94
N GLU A 281 0.86 7.19 9.93
CA GLU A 281 1.79 6.85 10.98
C GLU A 281 1.32 5.56 11.68
N THR A 282 2.27 4.65 11.97
CA THR A 282 1.94 3.34 12.49
C THR A 282 2.86 2.97 13.64
N ILE A 283 2.28 2.42 14.71
CA ILE A 283 3.01 1.77 15.81
C ILE A 283 2.54 0.33 15.88
N THR A 284 3.47 -0.62 15.80
CA THR A 284 3.15 -2.05 15.91
C THR A 284 3.90 -2.66 17.09
N PHE A 285 3.18 -3.34 17.95
CA PHE A 285 3.72 -4.23 18.99
C PHE A 285 3.43 -5.67 18.63
N GLY A 286 4.43 -6.54 18.71
CA GLY A 286 4.29 -7.97 18.47
C GLY A 286 5.00 -8.80 19.49
N THR A 287 4.50 -10.02 19.69
CA THR A 287 5.14 -11.05 20.50
C THR A 287 4.98 -12.41 19.86
N GLN A 288 5.97 -13.28 20.01
CA GLN A 288 5.90 -14.67 19.59
C GLN A 288 6.59 -15.58 20.60
N TYR A 289 6.18 -16.84 20.55
CA TYR A 289 6.88 -17.94 21.21
C TYR A 289 7.33 -18.96 20.16
N LYS A 290 8.60 -19.34 20.22
CA LYS A 290 9.21 -20.36 19.37
C LYS A 290 9.43 -21.63 20.16
N GLY A 291 8.77 -22.70 19.75
CA GLY A 291 9.02 -24.08 20.22
C GLY A 291 9.95 -24.83 19.26
N ASP A 292 10.05 -26.12 19.47
CA ASP A 292 10.80 -27.04 18.60
C ASP A 292 9.95 -27.37 17.36
N GLY A 293 10.32 -26.80 16.23
CA GLY A 293 9.63 -26.98 14.93
C GLY A 293 8.26 -26.26 14.84
N TRP A 294 7.96 -25.31 15.71
CA TRP A 294 6.74 -24.49 15.62
C TRP A 294 6.92 -23.10 16.25
N ARG A 295 6.11 -22.17 15.81
CA ARG A 295 5.99 -20.85 16.47
C ARG A 295 4.55 -20.37 16.40
N ILE A 296 4.17 -19.63 17.42
CA ILE A 296 2.91 -18.92 17.49
C ILE A 296 3.17 -17.50 17.93
N GLY A 297 2.45 -16.54 17.38
CA GLY A 297 2.62 -15.15 17.75
C GLY A 297 1.45 -14.32 17.31
N GLY A 298 1.51 -13.06 17.70
CA GLY A 298 0.51 -12.07 17.33
C GLY A 298 1.08 -10.68 17.40
N SER A 299 0.35 -9.76 16.82
CA SER A 299 0.67 -8.34 16.83
C SER A 299 -0.59 -7.49 16.94
N VAL A 300 -0.40 -6.28 17.44
CA VAL A 300 -1.41 -5.22 17.39
C VAL A 300 -0.75 -4.03 16.72
N GLU A 301 -1.38 -3.53 15.67
CA GLU A 301 -0.92 -2.37 14.93
C GLU A 301 -1.93 -1.24 15.10
N GLN A 302 -1.45 -0.08 15.54
CA GLN A 302 -2.21 1.16 15.56
C GLN A 302 -1.85 1.95 14.30
N GLN A 303 -2.86 2.43 13.60
CA GLN A 303 -2.73 3.30 12.41
C GLN A 303 -3.46 4.61 12.67
N ASN A 304 -2.76 5.73 12.51
CA ASN A 304 -3.27 7.08 12.79
C ASN A 304 -3.88 7.68 11.51
N TRP A 305 -5.08 7.22 11.15
CA TRP A 305 -5.78 7.66 9.95
C TRP A 305 -6.41 9.05 10.07
N SER A 306 -6.65 9.53 11.30
CA SER A 306 -7.14 10.90 11.53
C SER A 306 -6.24 11.97 10.90
N GLU A 307 -4.95 11.69 10.69
CA GLU A 307 -4.03 12.58 9.99
C GLU A 307 -4.37 12.80 8.50
N LEU A 308 -5.16 11.91 7.89
CA LEU A 308 -5.65 12.09 6.52
C LEU A 308 -6.62 13.28 6.40
N GLU A 309 -7.37 13.58 7.46
CA GLU A 309 -8.26 14.76 7.50
C GLU A 309 -7.45 16.06 7.38
N GLU A 310 -6.24 16.10 7.93
CA GLU A 310 -5.33 17.24 7.84
C GLU A 310 -4.79 17.44 6.42
N GLU A 311 -4.48 16.35 5.71
CA GLU A 311 -4.06 16.40 4.31
C GLU A 311 -5.18 16.97 3.42
N PHE A 312 -6.43 16.54 3.60
CA PHE A 312 -7.58 17.12 2.89
C PHE A 312 -7.82 18.59 3.25
N ALA A 313 -7.52 19.02 4.46
CA ALA A 313 -7.68 20.41 4.89
C ALA A 313 -6.53 21.32 4.43
N GLY A 314 -5.33 20.78 4.27
CA GLY A 314 -4.11 21.48 3.90
C GLY A 314 -4.00 21.78 2.40
N ASP A 315 -4.37 20.84 1.56
CA ASP A 315 -4.41 21.01 0.11
C ASP A 315 -5.70 21.74 -0.31
N THR A 316 -5.71 22.97 -0.02
CA THR A 316 -6.49 24.09 -0.55
C THR A 316 -7.64 23.73 -1.49
N ILE A 317 -8.65 23.09 -0.99
CA ILE A 317 -9.96 23.26 -1.58
C ILE A 317 -10.52 24.54 -0.99
N ARG A 318 -10.23 25.64 -1.64
CA ARG A 318 -10.75 26.96 -1.26
C ARG A 318 -12.28 27.00 -1.25
N ASP A 319 -12.95 26.04 -1.87
CA ASP A 319 -14.40 25.92 -1.93
C ASP A 319 -15.03 25.04 -0.82
N GLN A 320 -14.26 24.27 -0.06
CA GLN A 320 -14.81 23.55 1.12
C GLN A 320 -15.30 24.47 2.24
N GLN A 321 -15.10 25.78 2.15
CA GLN A 321 -15.70 26.71 3.10
C GLN A 321 -17.24 26.70 3.07
N ASN A 322 -17.85 26.16 2.03
CA ASN A 322 -19.31 26.08 1.88
C ASN A 322 -19.88 24.68 2.19
N VAL A 323 -19.02 23.66 2.41
CA VAL A 323 -19.51 22.32 2.81
C VAL A 323 -19.87 22.35 4.28
N ASN A 324 -21.11 21.94 4.60
CA ASN A 324 -21.53 21.82 5.99
C ASN A 324 -20.58 20.92 6.76
N ALA A 325 -20.26 21.26 8.01
CA ALA A 325 -19.36 20.45 8.84
C ALA A 325 -19.83 18.98 9.03
N ALA A 326 -21.13 18.74 8.84
CA ALA A 326 -21.73 17.39 8.88
C ALA A 326 -21.41 16.54 7.65
N ASP A 327 -21.03 17.15 6.54
CA ASP A 327 -20.80 16.49 5.26
C ASP A 327 -19.30 16.27 4.96
N ARG A 328 -18.41 16.59 5.92
CA ARG A 328 -16.97 16.35 5.77
C ARG A 328 -16.63 14.89 6.01
N ILE A 329 -15.74 14.37 5.18
CA ILE A 329 -15.16 13.02 5.40
C ILE A 329 -14.36 13.05 6.70
N ARG A 330 -14.56 12.03 7.52
CA ARG A 330 -13.84 11.84 8.77
C ARG A 330 -13.26 10.44 8.84
N PHE A 331 -12.08 10.36 9.42
CA PHE A 331 -11.35 9.13 9.66
C PHE A 331 -11.04 8.96 11.13
N ASP A 332 -11.19 7.75 11.64
CA ASP A 332 -10.76 7.36 12.99
C ASP A 332 -9.46 6.58 12.93
N ASP A 333 -8.67 6.70 13.98
CA ASP A 333 -7.51 5.85 14.19
C ASP A 333 -7.97 4.44 14.51
N ILE A 334 -7.30 3.44 13.92
CA ILE A 334 -7.70 2.03 14.05
C ILE A 334 -6.65 1.18 14.72
N LEU A 335 -7.12 0.08 15.33
CA LEU A 335 -6.28 -0.97 15.88
C LEU A 335 -6.52 -2.27 15.12
N ILE A 336 -5.44 -2.89 14.65
CA ILE A 336 -5.51 -4.12 13.87
C ILE A 336 -4.86 -5.26 14.68
N PRO A 337 -5.64 -6.10 15.39
CA PRO A 337 -5.15 -7.29 16.04
C PRO A 337 -4.90 -8.41 15.03
N ARG A 338 -3.80 -9.14 15.18
CA ARG A 338 -3.40 -10.25 14.34
C ARG A 338 -2.87 -11.41 15.17
N ILE A 339 -3.16 -12.63 14.76
CA ILE A 339 -2.63 -13.86 15.34
C ILE A 339 -2.25 -14.85 14.26
N GLY A 340 -1.18 -15.61 14.45
CA GLY A 340 -0.77 -16.62 13.50
C GLY A 340 0.19 -17.64 14.09
N ALA A 341 0.37 -18.72 13.33
CA ALA A 341 1.23 -19.83 13.69
C ALA A 341 1.97 -20.37 12.46
N GLU A 342 3.10 -20.99 12.71
CA GLU A 342 3.88 -21.75 11.75
C GLU A 342 4.26 -23.10 12.36
N TYR A 343 4.24 -24.14 11.55
CA TYR A 343 4.62 -25.49 11.92
C TYR A 343 5.51 -26.12 10.86
N GLU A 344 6.66 -26.65 11.28
CA GLU A 344 7.59 -27.37 10.43
C GLU A 344 7.13 -28.83 10.33
N LEU A 345 6.56 -29.21 9.17
CA LEU A 345 6.16 -30.58 8.87
C LEU A 345 7.38 -31.52 8.74
N SER A 346 8.49 -30.97 8.30
CA SER A 346 9.77 -31.65 8.14
C SER A 346 10.89 -30.61 8.00
N GLN A 347 12.14 -31.08 7.92
CA GLN A 347 13.29 -30.19 7.62
C GLN A 347 13.16 -29.44 6.29
N HIS A 348 12.25 -29.86 5.39
CA HIS A 348 12.08 -29.29 4.06
C HIS A 348 10.76 -28.55 3.89
N PHE A 349 9.77 -28.79 4.72
CA PHE A 349 8.42 -28.26 4.54
C PHE A 349 7.90 -27.59 5.81
N ALA A 350 7.37 -26.40 5.67
CA ALA A 350 6.66 -25.69 6.74
C ALA A 350 5.31 -25.17 6.23
N ILE A 351 4.30 -25.25 7.08
CA ILE A 351 2.98 -24.66 6.85
C ILE A 351 2.76 -23.51 7.83
N ARG A 352 1.95 -22.55 7.43
CA ARG A 352 1.60 -21.42 8.27
C ARG A 352 0.21 -20.92 8.00
N GLY A 353 -0.33 -20.21 8.97
CA GLY A 353 -1.61 -19.55 8.84
C GLY A 353 -1.74 -18.41 9.82
N GLY A 354 -2.67 -17.50 9.55
CA GLY A 354 -2.96 -16.38 10.42
C GLY A 354 -4.31 -15.75 10.15
N LEU A 355 -4.75 -14.97 11.11
CA LEU A 355 -6.00 -14.23 11.11
C LEU A 355 -5.75 -12.79 11.54
N ALA A 356 -6.49 -11.85 10.96
CA ALA A 356 -6.53 -10.46 11.38
C ALA A 356 -7.96 -9.93 11.30
N TYR A 357 -8.22 -8.90 12.09
CA TYR A 357 -9.42 -8.08 11.98
C TYR A 357 -8.98 -6.63 11.81
N GLU A 358 -9.48 -5.98 10.77
CA GLU A 358 -9.17 -4.60 10.43
C GLU A 358 -10.45 -3.80 10.37
N GLU A 359 -10.60 -2.85 11.30
CA GLU A 359 -11.71 -1.92 11.29
C GLU A 359 -11.54 -0.91 10.16
N SER A 360 -12.65 -0.47 9.58
CA SER A 360 -12.63 0.62 8.61
C SER A 360 -12.22 1.93 9.29
N PRO A 361 -11.20 2.64 8.79
CA PRO A 361 -10.89 3.96 9.28
C PRO A 361 -11.96 5.00 8.91
N LEU A 362 -12.81 4.73 7.92
CA LEU A 362 -13.83 5.67 7.49
C LEU A 362 -14.96 5.78 8.49
N LYS A 363 -15.08 6.93 9.16
CA LYS A 363 -16.15 7.20 10.12
C LYS A 363 -17.45 7.66 9.46
N THR A 364 -17.35 8.40 8.40
CA THR A 364 -18.49 9.04 7.74
C THR A 364 -19.24 8.06 6.87
N THR A 365 -20.51 7.82 7.17
CA THR A 365 -21.41 6.97 6.37
C THR A 365 -22.37 7.78 5.52
N ARG A 366 -22.48 9.09 5.75
CA ARG A 366 -23.28 10.03 4.96
C ARG A 366 -22.33 10.96 4.21
N ASN A 367 -22.27 10.83 2.91
CA ASN A 367 -21.32 11.54 2.07
C ASN A 367 -22.02 12.27 0.93
N PRO A 368 -21.82 13.59 0.78
CA PRO A 368 -22.20 14.27 -0.43
C PRO A 368 -21.20 13.88 -1.53
N GLU A 369 -21.68 13.33 -2.61
CA GLU A 369 -20.92 13.03 -3.82
C GLU A 369 -19.66 12.17 -3.61
N LEU A 370 -19.66 11.25 -2.64
CA LEU A 370 -18.45 10.58 -2.30
C LEU A 370 -18.21 9.31 -3.08
N ASN A 371 -17.04 9.29 -3.66
CA ASN A 371 -16.45 8.17 -4.36
C ASN A 371 -15.76 7.20 -3.40
N TYR A 372 -16.12 7.21 -2.10
CA TYR A 372 -15.32 6.58 -1.10
C TYR A 372 -16.18 5.76 -0.13
N LEU A 373 -16.04 4.45 -0.21
CA LEU A 373 -16.72 3.50 0.66
C LEU A 373 -15.69 2.51 1.19
N ASP A 374 -15.61 2.36 2.49
CA ASP A 374 -14.73 1.40 3.15
C ASP A 374 -15.47 0.67 4.27
N THR A 375 -15.12 -0.59 4.46
CA THR A 375 -15.79 -1.49 5.40
C THR A 375 -14.77 -2.25 6.24
N ASP A 376 -15.20 -2.78 7.36
CA ASP A 376 -14.41 -3.67 8.20
C ASP A 376 -14.02 -4.94 7.45
N LYS A 377 -12.84 -5.48 7.73
CA LYS A 377 -12.30 -6.66 7.04
C LYS A 377 -11.93 -7.76 8.03
N ILE A 378 -12.30 -8.97 7.68
CA ILE A 378 -11.78 -10.19 8.30
C ILE A 378 -10.77 -10.80 7.32
N VAL A 379 -9.54 -10.99 7.78
CA VAL A 379 -8.44 -11.49 6.96
C VAL A 379 -8.01 -12.86 7.44
N ALA A 380 -7.92 -13.83 6.54
CA ALA A 380 -7.42 -15.18 6.81
C ALA A 380 -6.36 -15.57 5.79
N GLY A 381 -5.22 -16.04 6.28
CA GLY A 381 -4.10 -16.45 5.44
C GLY A 381 -3.64 -17.87 5.69
N VAL A 382 -3.11 -18.52 4.64
CA VAL A 382 -2.47 -19.84 4.71
C VAL A 382 -1.32 -19.92 3.71
N GLY A 383 -0.27 -20.68 4.03
CA GLY A 383 0.85 -20.84 3.10
C GLY A 383 1.75 -22.02 3.40
N LEU A 384 2.59 -22.30 2.41
CA LEU A 384 3.53 -23.40 2.40
C LEU A 384 4.92 -22.90 2.01
N SER A 385 5.94 -23.43 2.67
CA SER A 385 7.34 -23.28 2.26
C SER A 385 7.96 -24.64 1.97
N ALA A 386 8.80 -24.67 0.94
CA ALA A 386 9.64 -25.81 0.62
C ALA A 386 11.11 -25.38 0.52
N THR A 387 11.99 -26.00 1.29
CA THR A 387 13.44 -25.71 1.30
C THR A 387 14.21 -26.90 0.75
N TYR A 388 15.10 -26.64 -0.20
CA TYR A 388 15.96 -27.62 -0.85
C TYR A 388 17.42 -27.25 -0.57
N ASP A 389 18.09 -28.02 0.29
CA ASP A 389 19.47 -27.73 0.71
C ASP A 389 20.50 -27.98 -0.39
N ARG A 390 20.21 -28.89 -1.31
CA ARG A 390 21.10 -29.24 -2.42
C ARG A 390 20.32 -29.39 -3.72
N THR A 391 20.59 -28.52 -4.67
CA THR A 391 20.13 -28.68 -6.04
C THR A 391 21.30 -29.00 -6.95
N ARG A 392 21.06 -29.61 -8.10
CA ARG A 392 22.14 -29.93 -9.08
C ARG A 392 22.74 -28.68 -9.71
N LEU A 393 22.03 -27.56 -9.68
CA LEU A 393 22.40 -26.34 -10.39
C LEU A 393 22.94 -25.25 -9.44
N LEU A 394 22.55 -25.24 -8.17
CA LEU A 394 22.87 -24.18 -7.22
C LEU A 394 23.65 -24.76 -6.04
N ALA A 395 24.67 -24.03 -5.63
CA ALA A 395 25.53 -24.40 -4.51
C ALA A 395 24.91 -24.11 -3.14
N TYR A 396 23.89 -23.28 -3.11
CA TYR A 396 23.23 -22.79 -1.90
C TYR A 396 21.79 -23.29 -1.79
N PRO A 397 21.22 -23.36 -0.57
CA PRO A 397 19.84 -23.71 -0.35
C PRO A 397 18.88 -22.78 -1.10
N VAL A 398 17.83 -23.38 -1.65
CA VAL A 398 16.73 -22.67 -2.32
C VAL A 398 15.45 -22.88 -1.53
N ARG A 399 14.76 -21.81 -1.20
CA ARG A 399 13.45 -21.83 -0.56
C ARG A 399 12.41 -21.32 -1.55
N LEU A 400 11.31 -22.04 -1.64
CA LEU A 400 10.11 -21.66 -2.38
C LEU A 400 9.01 -21.40 -1.37
N ASP A 401 8.34 -20.26 -1.47
CA ASP A 401 7.21 -19.90 -0.64
C ASP A 401 5.99 -19.61 -1.50
N ILE A 402 4.82 -20.07 -1.03
CA ILE A 402 3.52 -19.75 -1.60
C ILE A 402 2.61 -19.30 -0.45
N GLY A 403 1.92 -18.20 -0.62
CA GLY A 403 0.93 -17.67 0.31
C GLY A 403 -0.39 -17.40 -0.39
N TYR A 404 -1.47 -17.67 0.29
CA TYR A 404 -2.83 -17.30 -0.08
C TYR A 404 -3.47 -16.56 1.08
N GLN A 405 -4.22 -15.50 0.78
CA GLN A 405 -4.97 -14.73 1.76
C GLN A 405 -6.35 -14.45 1.20
N TYR A 406 -7.35 -14.58 2.05
CA TYR A 406 -8.72 -14.19 1.81
C TYR A 406 -9.08 -13.05 2.74
N GLN A 407 -9.65 -11.98 2.19
CA GLN A 407 -10.17 -10.86 2.96
C GLN A 407 -11.65 -10.73 2.66
N GLN A 408 -12.48 -10.77 3.71
CA GLN A 408 -13.91 -10.54 3.63
C GLN A 408 -14.21 -9.13 4.12
N LEU A 409 -14.74 -8.31 3.23
CA LEU A 409 -15.26 -6.98 3.54
C LEU A 409 -16.70 -7.14 4.03
N GLN A 410 -16.97 -6.64 5.23
CA GLN A 410 -18.28 -6.77 5.84
C GLN A 410 -19.25 -5.77 5.21
N GLU A 411 -20.51 -6.16 5.11
CA GLU A 411 -21.57 -5.28 4.59
C GLU A 411 -21.71 -4.04 5.47
N ARG A 412 -21.76 -2.85 4.83
CA ARG A 412 -21.94 -1.56 5.50
C ARG A 412 -22.86 -0.67 4.68
N ASP A 413 -23.78 0.01 5.39
CA ASP A 413 -24.73 0.94 4.81
C ASP A 413 -24.15 2.34 4.71
N PHE A 414 -24.44 3.01 3.59
CA PHE A 414 -24.05 4.37 3.30
C PHE A 414 -25.23 5.19 2.81
N THR A 415 -25.24 6.49 3.09
CA THR A 415 -26.16 7.46 2.54
C THR A 415 -25.40 8.37 1.59
N ILE A 416 -25.64 8.26 0.30
CA ILE A 416 -25.05 9.12 -0.73
C ILE A 416 -25.99 10.30 -0.94
N VAL A 417 -25.44 11.52 -0.91
CA VAL A 417 -26.19 12.74 -1.15
C VAL A 417 -25.75 13.32 -2.47
N ASP A 418 -26.70 13.46 -3.42
CA ASP A 418 -26.40 14.08 -4.71
C ASP A 418 -26.31 15.62 -4.62
N TYR A 419 -25.94 16.25 -5.74
CA TYR A 419 -25.79 17.71 -5.84
C TYR A 419 -27.09 18.46 -5.50
N ASP A 420 -28.26 17.88 -5.82
CA ASP A 420 -29.57 18.47 -5.52
C ASP A 420 -30.01 18.24 -4.06
N GLY A 421 -29.21 17.53 -3.28
CA GLY A 421 -29.47 17.22 -1.87
C GLY A 421 -30.39 16.01 -1.67
N ASN A 422 -30.64 15.19 -2.72
CA ASN A 422 -31.38 13.96 -2.57
C ASN A 422 -30.51 12.90 -1.93
N GLU A 423 -31.10 12.13 -1.01
CA GLU A 423 -30.40 11.05 -0.32
C GLU A 423 -30.71 9.71 -0.99
N GLN A 424 -29.66 8.96 -1.28
CA GLN A 424 -29.74 7.60 -1.81
C GLN A 424 -29.05 6.64 -0.84
N GLN A 425 -29.71 5.51 -0.54
CA GLN A 425 -29.11 4.47 0.27
C GLN A 425 -28.28 3.56 -0.63
N ALA A 426 -27.08 3.25 -0.17
CA ALA A 426 -26.19 2.29 -0.81
C ALA A 426 -25.63 1.33 0.24
N THR A 427 -25.41 0.10 -0.16
CA THR A 427 -24.66 -0.88 0.63
C THR A 427 -23.34 -1.20 -0.07
N ALA A 428 -22.31 -1.50 0.69
CA ALA A 428 -21.02 -1.91 0.16
C ALA A 428 -20.50 -3.13 0.90
N ASP A 429 -20.01 -4.13 0.16
CA ASP A 429 -19.36 -5.34 0.65
C ASP A 429 -18.35 -5.85 -0.38
N GLY A 430 -17.68 -6.94 -0.09
CA GLY A 430 -16.80 -7.58 -1.07
C GLY A 430 -15.89 -8.63 -0.50
N ASP A 431 -15.11 -9.19 -1.42
CA ASP A 431 -14.11 -10.21 -1.13
C ASP A 431 -12.81 -9.88 -1.87
N ILE A 432 -11.66 -10.18 -1.25
CA ILE A 432 -10.36 -10.04 -1.88
C ILE A 432 -9.60 -11.35 -1.77
N HIS A 433 -9.10 -11.83 -2.90
CA HIS A 433 -8.28 -13.03 -3.01
C HIS A 433 -6.85 -12.65 -3.36
N VAL A 434 -5.89 -13.00 -2.51
CA VAL A 434 -4.47 -12.68 -2.70
C VAL A 434 -3.66 -13.95 -2.86
N ILE A 435 -2.87 -14.02 -3.91
CA ILE A 435 -1.89 -15.10 -4.14
C ILE A 435 -0.50 -14.47 -4.24
N SER A 436 0.45 -15.03 -3.53
CA SER A 436 1.84 -14.61 -3.58
C SER A 436 2.78 -15.80 -3.69
N GLY A 437 3.86 -15.62 -4.44
CA GLY A 437 4.92 -16.62 -4.61
C GLY A 437 6.31 -15.99 -4.57
N SER A 438 7.29 -16.72 -4.02
CA SER A 438 8.69 -16.26 -4.03
C SER A 438 9.68 -17.40 -4.14
N ILE A 439 10.86 -17.05 -4.65
CA ILE A 439 12.04 -17.88 -4.70
C ILE A 439 13.15 -17.16 -3.95
N THR A 440 13.72 -17.80 -2.94
CA THR A 440 14.81 -17.26 -2.12
C THR A 440 16.01 -18.17 -2.17
N LEU A 441 17.17 -17.61 -2.48
CA LEU A 441 18.47 -18.25 -2.40
C LEU A 441 19.16 -17.78 -1.11
N LYS A 442 19.52 -18.69 -0.20
CA LYS A 442 20.23 -18.38 1.06
C LYS A 442 21.71 -18.75 0.92
N PHE A 443 22.63 -17.80 1.16
CA PHE A 443 24.09 -17.98 1.01
C PHE A 443 24.87 -17.47 2.22
#